data_01bac71f54fe9adafb1e6267b483cc63
#
_entry.id   01bac71f54fe9adafb1e6267b483cc63
#
_cell.length_a   1.000
_cell.length_b   1.000
_cell.length_c   1.000
_cell.angle_alpha   90.00
_cell.angle_beta   90.00
_cell.angle_gamma   90.00
#
_symmetry.space_group_name_H-M   'P 1'
#
loop_
_entity.id
_entity.type
_entity.pdbx_description
1 polymer ?
#
loop_
_entity_poly.entity_id
_entity_poly.type
_entity_poly.pdbx_seq_one_letter_code
_entity_poly.pdbx_strand_id
1 'polypeptide(L)' 'MAESRMNLMTAKEAARYLRVSMFTLSKIERVGGLVPYRTPGGHRRYSLRMLNRYLNNSRR' A
#
# COMPACT_ATOMS: atom_id res chain seq x y z
N MET A 1 0.21 -19.55 -8.85
CA MET A 1 0.54 -19.17 -8.67
C MET A 1 0.58 -18.13 -8.61
N ALA A 2 0.68 -17.98 -8.59
CA ALA A 2 1.10 -17.06 -8.63
C ALA A 2 0.55 -16.03 -8.16
N GLU A 3 -0.37 -15.93 -8.34
CA GLU A 3 -0.92 -14.98 -7.89
C GLU A 3 -0.75 -14.73 -6.62
N SER A 4 -0.71 -15.69 -6.15
CA SER A 4 -0.50 -15.57 -4.83
C SER A 4 0.67 -14.80 -4.54
N ARG A 5 1.63 -14.99 -5.31
CA ARG A 5 2.81 -14.30 -5.08
C ARG A 5 2.57 -12.86 -5.17
N MET A 6 1.50 -12.47 -5.73
CA MET A 6 1.24 -11.07 -5.83
C MET A 6 0.90 -10.49 -4.48
N ASN A 7 0.12 -11.21 -3.69
CA ASN A 7 -0.26 -10.70 -2.38
C ASN A 7 -0.59 -9.23 -2.39
N LEU A 8 -1.33 -8.80 -3.40
CA LEU A 8 -1.70 -7.41 -3.48
C LEU A 8 -2.87 -7.11 -2.57
N MET A 9 -2.77 -6.01 -1.86
CA MET A 9 -3.81 -5.59 -0.94
C MET A 9 -4.56 -4.41 -1.51
N THR A 10 -5.83 -4.31 -1.16
CA THR A 10 -6.62 -3.15 -1.53
C THR A 10 -6.17 -1.99 -0.65
N ALA A 11 -6.61 -0.78 -0.99
CA ALA A 11 -6.26 0.38 -0.19
C ALA A 11 -6.75 0.21 1.25
N LYS A 12 -7.94 -0.37 1.41
CA LYS A 12 -8.48 -0.58 2.73
C LYS A 12 -7.62 -1.55 3.53
N GLU A 13 -7.21 -2.64 2.89
CA GLU A 13 -6.36 -3.61 3.56
C GLU A 13 -5.00 -3.03 3.89
N ALA A 14 -4.46 -2.23 2.99
CA ALA A 14 -3.17 -1.60 3.22
C ALA A 14 -3.22 -0.62 4.39
N ALA A 15 -4.29 0.17 4.45
CA ALA A 15 -4.45 1.11 5.55
C ALA A 15 -4.53 0.36 6.88
N ARG A 16 -5.24 -0.76 6.88
CA ARG A 16 -5.36 -1.57 8.08
C ARG A 16 -4.02 -2.17 8.46
N TYR A 17 -3.26 -2.63 7.48
CA TYR A 17 -1.95 -3.20 7.73
C TYR A 17 -1.01 -2.17 8.36
N LEU A 18 -1.06 -0.95 7.86
CA LEU A 18 -0.23 0.14 8.38
C LEU A 18 -0.83 0.78 9.63
N ARG A 19 -2.07 0.42 9.94
CA ARG A 19 -2.78 0.97 11.10
C ARG A 19 -2.98 2.47 10.97
N VAL A 20 -3.38 2.88 9.80
CA VAL A 20 -3.70 4.29 9.55
C VAL A 20 -5.08 4.36 8.92
N SER A 21 -5.65 5.57 8.90
CA SER A 21 -6.93 5.77 8.26
C SER A 21 -6.75 5.82 6.75
N MET A 22 -7.85 5.69 6.02
CA MET A 22 -7.80 5.82 4.57
C MET A 22 -7.34 7.22 4.18
N PHE A 23 -7.72 8.21 4.96
CA PHE A 23 -7.31 9.57 4.71
C PHE A 23 -5.80 9.69 4.82
N THR A 24 -5.22 9.10 5.86
CA THR A 24 -3.78 9.14 6.06
C THR A 24 -3.06 8.38 4.96
N LEU A 25 -3.62 7.25 4.52
CA LEU A 25 -3.02 6.49 3.45
C LEU A 25 -2.94 7.32 2.17
N SER A 26 -4.03 8.03 1.86
CA SER A 26 -4.05 8.89 0.67
C SER A 26 -3.02 9.99 0.79
N LYS A 27 -2.83 10.51 1.99
CA LYS A 27 -1.86 11.56 2.22
C LYS A 27 -0.44 11.05 2.01
N ILE A 28 -0.16 9.83 2.46
CA ILE A 28 1.15 9.20 2.27
C ILE A 28 1.45 9.09 0.78
N GLU A 29 0.45 8.70 0.00
CA GLU A 29 0.63 8.59 -1.45
C GLU A 29 0.90 9.94 -2.07
N ARG A 30 0.16 10.94 -1.62
CA ARG A 30 0.28 12.27 -2.20
C ARG A 30 1.68 12.83 -2.05
N VAL A 31 2.32 12.55 -0.94
CA VAL A 31 3.67 13.05 -0.71
C VAL A 31 4.73 12.09 -1.22
N GLY A 32 4.32 11.04 -1.90
CA GLY A 32 5.26 10.12 -2.52
C GLY A 32 5.83 9.04 -1.62
N GLY A 33 5.22 8.83 -0.45
CA GLY A 33 5.70 7.80 0.46
C GLY A 33 5.40 6.40 -0.03
N LEU A 34 4.35 6.26 -0.81
CA LEU A 34 3.95 4.99 -1.40
C LEU A 34 3.47 5.24 -2.82
N VAL A 35 3.82 4.34 -3.72
CA VAL A 35 3.37 4.44 -5.12
C VAL A 35 2.68 3.12 -5.44
N PRO A 36 1.36 3.07 -5.29
CA PRO A 36 0.63 1.82 -5.49
C PRO A 36 0.53 1.43 -6.96
N TYR A 37 0.31 0.15 -7.18
CA TYR A 37 -0.03 -0.34 -8.50
C TYR A 37 -1.50 0.00 -8.75
N ARG A 38 -1.91 0.03 -10.00
CA ARG A 38 -3.30 0.26 -10.33
C ARG A 38 -3.81 -0.85 -11.23
N THR A 39 -5.03 -1.29 -10.94
CA THR A 39 -5.68 -2.26 -11.81
C THR A 39 -6.19 -1.52 -13.03
N PRO A 40 -6.58 -2.24 -14.08
CA PRO A 40 -7.16 -1.59 -15.26
C PRO A 40 -8.35 -0.71 -14.94
N GLY A 41 -9.07 -1.02 -13.86
CA GLY A 41 -10.21 -0.21 -13.45
C GLY A 41 -9.83 1.00 -12.63
N GLY A 42 -8.54 1.22 -12.42
CA GLY A 42 -8.09 2.38 -11.68
C GLY A 42 -8.03 2.21 -10.17
N HIS A 43 -8.20 0.99 -9.70
CA HIS A 43 -8.15 0.74 -8.25
C HIS A 43 -6.72 0.53 -7.79
N ARG A 44 -6.41 1.07 -6.62
CA ARG A 44 -5.07 0.98 -6.07
C ARG A 44 -4.80 -0.37 -5.44
N ARG A 45 -3.57 -0.84 -5.60
CA ARG A 45 -3.15 -2.11 -5.01
C ARG A 45 -1.75 -1.94 -4.43
N TYR A 46 -1.52 -2.55 -3.30
CA TYR A 46 -0.26 -2.42 -2.57
C TYR A 46 0.33 -3.80 -2.32
N SER A 47 1.64 -3.94 -2.51
CA SER A 47 2.28 -5.21 -2.20
C SER A 47 2.76 -5.18 -0.76
N LEU A 48 2.87 -6.34 -0.15
CA LEU A 48 3.37 -6.44 1.21
C LEU A 48 4.77 -5.87 1.31
N ARG A 49 5.59 -6.16 0.30
CA ARG A 49 6.95 -5.65 0.27
C ARG A 49 6.98 -4.12 0.30
N MET A 50 6.11 -3.52 -0.47
CA MET A 50 6.02 -2.06 -0.54
C MET A 50 5.67 -1.48 0.83
N LEU A 51 4.70 -2.09 1.50
CA LEU A 51 4.28 -1.60 2.80
C LEU A 51 5.37 -1.79 3.86
N ASN A 52 6.03 -2.93 3.82
CA ASN A 52 7.12 -3.17 4.77
C ASN A 52 8.28 -2.22 4.55
N ARG A 53 8.57 -1.91 3.31
CA ARG A 53 9.64 -0.97 3.00
C ARG A 53 9.29 0.41 3.56
N TYR A 54 8.03 0.81 3.40
CA TYR A 54 7.60 2.09 3.92
C TYR A 54 7.75 2.14 5.44
N LEU A 55 7.35 1.05 6.12
CA LEU A 55 7.48 0.99 7.57
C LEU A 55 8.93 1.07 8.01
N ASN A 56 9.81 0.37 7.30
CA ASN A 56 11.23 0.40 7.64
C ASN A 56 11.82 1.78 7.46
N ASN A 57 11.44 2.47 6.41
CA ASN A 57 11.96 3.80 6.15
C ASN A 57 11.40 4.83 7.11
N SER A 58 10.25 4.56 7.70
CA SER A 58 9.62 5.49 8.63
C SER A 58 10.08 5.27 10.06
N ARG A 59 10.81 4.20 10.30
CA ARG A 59 11.27 3.90 11.63
C ARG A 59 12.30 4.88 12.08
N ARG A 60 12.24 5.24 13.32
CA ARG A 60 13.23 6.16 13.84
C ARG A 60 13.78 5.72 15.15
#